data_f9cecf67bce34db97b88ff757a957d3c
#
_entry.id   f9cecf67bce34db97b88ff757a957d3c
#
_cell.length_a   1.000
_cell.length_b   1.000
_cell.length_c   1.000
_cell.angle_alpha   90.00
_cell.angle_beta   90.00
_cell.angle_gamma   90.00
#
_symmetry.space_group_name_H-M   'P 1'
#
loop_
_entity.id
_entity.type
_entity.pdbx_description
1 polymer ?
#
loop_
_entity_poly.entity_id
_entity_poly.type
_entity_poly.pdbx_seq_one_letter_code
_entity_poly.pdbx_strand_id
1 'polypeptide(L)'
;SEVLKEYGLSGKKEMARQWYDGFSFGDKKNMYNPWSITNYLDKRVFLPYWANTSSNSLVGKLIREGTPDIKMVMEDFLLGKSFCTRLDEQVVFSQLAYKESAVWSLLLAGGYLKIKNYTVEGGKTRCELVLTNEEVRLMFEGMVEEWFSEFTPAYGRFIKALLCDDKKAMNIYMNKVALETFSFFDAGKKPSEEAEPERFYHGFVLGLLVELRGRYAVTSNRESGYGRYDVMLEPLKGTDDAIILEFKVHDPEEESTLED
;
A
#
# COMPACT_ATOMS: atom_id res chain seq x y z
N SER A 1 -4.21 24.10 19.07
CA SER A 1 -4.48 25.31 18.25
C SER A 1 -3.80 26.56 18.79
N GLU A 2 -3.61 26.72 20.10
CA GLU A 2 -2.85 27.84 20.71
C GLU A 2 -1.39 27.80 20.28
N VAL A 3 -0.76 26.68 20.39
CA VAL A 3 0.65 26.49 20.00
C VAL A 3 0.92 26.90 18.54
N LEU A 4 0.06 26.52 17.59
CA LEU A 4 0.21 26.97 16.20
C LEU A 4 0.09 28.50 16.03
N LYS A 5 -0.68 29.18 16.90
CA LYS A 5 -0.74 30.64 16.92
C LYS A 5 0.56 31.25 17.40
N GLU A 6 1.13 30.72 18.49
CA GLU A 6 2.40 31.17 19.04
C GLU A 6 3.54 31.08 18.03
N TYR A 7 3.54 30.03 17.19
CA TYR A 7 4.53 29.83 16.13
C TYR A 7 4.18 30.56 14.81
N GLY A 8 3.10 31.33 14.75
CA GLY A 8 2.68 32.05 13.54
C GLY A 8 2.12 31.15 12.43
N LEU A 9 1.67 29.93 12.78
CA LEU A 9 1.23 28.90 11.85
C LEU A 9 -0.29 28.68 11.85
N SER A 10 -1.08 29.66 12.25
CA SER A 10 -2.56 29.55 12.38
C SER A 10 -3.24 29.07 11.11
N GLY A 11 -2.78 29.50 9.92
CA GLY A 11 -3.32 29.10 8.62
C GLY A 11 -2.97 27.66 8.21
N LYS A 12 -2.11 26.96 8.96
CA LYS A 12 -1.67 25.59 8.65
C LYS A 12 -2.35 24.51 9.50
N LYS A 13 -3.36 24.87 10.27
CA LYS A 13 -4.02 23.98 11.23
C LYS A 13 -4.58 22.71 10.58
N GLU A 14 -5.33 22.84 9.49
CA GLU A 14 -5.96 21.69 8.83
C GLU A 14 -4.91 20.76 8.20
N MET A 15 -3.88 21.35 7.59
CA MET A 15 -2.77 20.56 7.03
C MET A 15 -1.99 19.84 8.13
N ALA A 16 -1.69 20.50 9.26
CA ALA A 16 -1.05 19.87 10.42
C ALA A 16 -1.90 18.72 10.98
N ARG A 17 -3.24 18.88 10.96
CA ARG A 17 -4.17 17.84 11.35
C ARG A 17 -4.13 16.64 10.42
N GLN A 18 -4.16 16.86 9.11
CA GLN A 18 -4.06 15.78 8.12
C GLN A 18 -2.76 14.99 8.24
N TRP A 19 -1.67 15.68 8.56
CA TRP A 19 -0.34 15.07 8.62
C TRP A 19 -0.06 14.33 9.92
N TYR A 20 -0.48 14.86 11.08
CA TYR A 20 0.06 14.40 12.36
C TYR A 20 -1.00 14.03 13.41
N ASP A 21 -2.29 14.27 13.12
CA ASP A 21 -3.41 13.89 13.98
C ASP A 21 -3.88 12.45 13.65
N GLY A 22 -4.80 11.94 14.45
CA GLY A 22 -5.52 10.68 14.19
C GLY A 22 -5.20 9.57 15.17
N PHE A 23 -4.28 9.76 16.10
CA PHE A 23 -4.01 8.79 17.16
C PHE A 23 -5.13 8.80 18.20
N SER A 24 -5.40 7.63 18.77
CA SER A 24 -6.41 7.46 19.82
C SER A 24 -5.81 6.66 20.98
N PHE A 25 -6.01 7.18 22.22
CA PHE A 25 -5.56 6.53 23.44
C PHE A 25 -6.71 6.48 24.44
N GLY A 26 -7.30 5.31 24.64
CA GLY A 26 -8.52 5.14 25.40
C GLY A 26 -9.66 5.98 24.82
N ASP A 27 -10.29 6.82 25.65
CA ASP A 27 -11.40 7.68 25.23
C ASP A 27 -10.96 8.96 24.50
N LYS A 28 -9.66 9.25 24.46
CA LYS A 28 -9.12 10.44 23.79
C LYS A 28 -8.83 10.13 22.34
N LYS A 29 -9.49 10.87 21.44
CA LYS A 29 -9.34 10.76 19.99
C LYS A 29 -8.69 12.03 19.41
N ASN A 30 -8.23 11.93 18.16
CA ASN A 30 -7.64 13.04 17.41
C ASN A 30 -6.43 13.65 18.13
N MET A 31 -5.54 12.80 18.59
CA MET A 31 -4.29 13.21 19.23
C MET A 31 -3.18 13.28 18.20
N TYR A 32 -2.43 14.37 18.28
CA TYR A 32 -1.21 14.53 17.47
C TYR A 32 -0.09 13.63 17.96
N ASN A 33 0.73 13.12 17.03
CA ASN A 33 2.00 12.55 17.42
C ASN A 33 2.90 13.65 17.99
N PRO A 34 3.34 13.56 19.26
CA PRO A 34 4.12 14.63 19.89
C PRO A 34 5.46 14.87 19.18
N TRP A 35 6.12 13.84 18.71
CA TRP A 35 7.39 13.95 18.00
C TRP A 35 7.22 14.70 16.67
N SER A 36 6.23 14.29 15.87
CA SER A 36 6.00 14.88 14.56
C SER A 36 5.56 16.33 14.65
N ILE A 37 4.62 16.66 15.54
CA ILE A 37 4.17 18.03 15.68
C ILE A 37 5.26 18.96 16.21
N THR A 38 6.12 18.50 17.14
CA THR A 38 7.24 19.28 17.65
C THR A 38 8.27 19.57 16.56
N ASN A 39 8.65 18.56 15.77
CA ASN A 39 9.55 18.76 14.64
C ASN A 39 8.96 19.68 13.57
N TYR A 40 7.65 19.58 13.29
CA TYR A 40 6.98 20.49 12.37
C TYR A 40 7.01 21.95 12.86
N LEU A 41 6.76 22.18 14.14
CA LEU A 41 6.81 23.52 14.72
C LEU A 41 8.20 24.15 14.61
N ASP A 42 9.24 23.35 14.79
CA ASP A 42 10.63 23.79 14.69
C ASP A 42 11.04 24.06 13.23
N LYS A 43 10.83 23.08 12.35
CA LYS A 43 11.31 23.08 10.95
C LYS A 43 10.36 23.78 9.97
N ARG A 44 9.06 23.93 10.32
CA ARG A 44 8.00 24.50 9.48
C ARG A 44 7.79 23.81 8.13
N VAL A 45 8.23 22.56 8.00
CA VAL A 45 8.10 21.72 6.81
C VAL A 45 7.30 20.48 7.16
N PHE A 46 6.35 20.10 6.31
CA PHE A 46 5.59 18.87 6.46
C PHE A 46 6.43 17.70 5.94
N LEU A 47 6.83 16.82 6.84
CA LEU A 47 7.63 15.62 6.56
C LEU A 47 7.19 14.46 7.47
N PRO A 48 7.43 13.20 7.11
CA PRO A 48 7.16 12.04 7.95
C PRO A 48 8.24 11.90 9.05
N TYR A 49 8.08 12.63 10.14
CA TYR A 49 9.07 12.68 11.22
C TYR A 49 9.07 11.43 12.09
N TRP A 50 7.90 11.02 12.60
CA TRP A 50 7.77 9.84 13.44
C TRP A 50 7.97 8.56 12.62
N ALA A 51 7.35 8.49 11.48
CA ALA A 51 7.42 7.32 10.61
C ALA A 51 8.86 6.97 10.22
N ASN A 52 9.76 7.96 10.15
CA ASN A 52 11.17 7.77 9.83
C ASN A 52 12.08 7.53 11.06
N THR A 53 11.53 7.47 12.29
CA THR A 53 12.35 7.25 13.50
C THR A 53 12.69 5.79 13.77
N SER A 54 11.94 4.85 13.21
CA SER A 54 12.14 3.41 13.36
C SER A 54 12.43 2.76 12.01
N SER A 55 13.04 1.60 12.03
CA SER A 55 13.36 0.86 10.79
C SER A 55 12.11 0.36 10.06
N ASN A 56 10.92 0.41 10.66
CA ASN A 56 9.67 -0.12 10.13
C ASN A 56 9.77 -1.51 9.42
N SER A 57 10.94 -2.17 9.60
CA SER A 57 11.32 -3.38 8.86
C SER A 57 10.35 -4.54 9.08
N LEU A 58 9.82 -4.68 10.31
CA LEU A 58 8.81 -5.70 10.61
C LEU A 58 7.53 -5.47 9.82
N VAL A 59 7.04 -4.23 9.79
CA VAL A 59 5.80 -3.86 9.08
C VAL A 59 6.00 -4.04 7.58
N GLY A 60 7.10 -3.53 7.03
CA GLY A 60 7.46 -3.71 5.62
C GLY A 60 7.55 -5.20 5.24
N LYS A 61 8.17 -6.02 6.09
CA LYS A 61 8.25 -7.47 5.87
C LYS A 61 6.87 -8.13 5.87
N LEU A 62 6.01 -7.83 6.86
CA LEU A 62 4.68 -8.41 6.97
C LEU A 62 3.79 -8.10 5.75
N ILE A 63 3.90 -6.91 5.19
CA ILE A 63 3.13 -6.53 4.00
C ILE A 63 3.74 -7.17 2.74
N ARG A 64 5.06 -7.11 2.57
CA ARG A 64 5.75 -7.66 1.40
C ARG A 64 5.59 -9.16 1.28
N GLU A 65 5.72 -9.90 2.40
CA GLU A 65 5.59 -11.35 2.47
C GLU A 65 4.15 -11.81 2.77
N GLY A 66 3.22 -10.86 2.93
CA GLY A 66 1.82 -11.12 3.23
C GLY A 66 1.07 -11.75 2.05
N THR A 67 -0.11 -12.28 2.37
CA THR A 67 -1.04 -12.85 1.39
C THR A 67 -1.48 -11.80 0.35
N PRO A 68 -2.02 -12.22 -0.82
CA PRO A 68 -2.65 -11.31 -1.77
C PRO A 68 -3.70 -10.41 -1.11
N ASP A 69 -4.49 -10.95 -0.17
CA ASP A 69 -5.53 -10.20 0.53
C ASP A 69 -4.94 -9.04 1.36
N ILE A 70 -3.81 -9.25 2.04
CA ILE A 70 -3.10 -8.18 2.76
C ILE A 70 -2.67 -7.08 1.79
N LYS A 71 -2.17 -7.44 0.61
CA LYS A 71 -1.71 -6.49 -0.40
C LYS A 71 -2.87 -5.72 -1.02
N MET A 72 -4.00 -6.37 -1.33
CA MET A 72 -5.22 -5.70 -1.80
C MET A 72 -5.75 -4.69 -0.78
N VAL A 73 -5.76 -5.06 0.50
CA VAL A 73 -6.18 -4.13 1.57
C VAL A 73 -5.22 -2.95 1.68
N MET A 74 -3.91 -3.16 1.51
CA MET A 74 -2.94 -2.06 1.48
C MET A 74 -3.13 -1.14 0.27
N GLU A 75 -3.46 -1.68 -0.91
CA GLU A 75 -3.85 -0.87 -2.08
C GLU A 75 -5.06 0.00 -1.74
N ASP A 76 -6.10 -0.59 -1.16
CA ASP A 76 -7.30 0.15 -0.75
C ASP A 76 -6.98 1.25 0.27
N PHE A 77 -6.10 0.99 1.23
CA PHE A 77 -5.66 2.01 2.17
C PHE A 77 -4.90 3.17 1.51
N LEU A 78 -4.00 2.88 0.57
CA LEU A 78 -3.28 3.91 -0.18
C LEU A 78 -4.22 4.74 -1.07
N LEU A 79 -5.32 4.14 -1.54
CA LEU A 79 -6.40 4.82 -2.25
C LEU A 79 -7.35 5.60 -1.32
N GLY A 80 -7.10 5.61 0.00
CA GLY A 80 -7.93 6.29 0.99
C GLY A 80 -9.23 5.56 1.35
N LYS A 81 -9.36 4.29 0.98
CA LYS A 81 -10.51 3.46 1.34
C LYS A 81 -10.36 2.90 2.76
N SER A 82 -11.41 2.27 3.25
CA SER A 82 -11.45 1.61 4.55
C SER A 82 -11.59 0.10 4.42
N PHE A 83 -11.13 -0.62 5.42
CA PHE A 83 -11.23 -2.07 5.53
C PHE A 83 -11.93 -2.50 6.82
N CYS A 84 -12.90 -3.40 6.71
CA CYS A 84 -13.66 -3.91 7.85
C CYS A 84 -13.13 -5.27 8.28
N THR A 85 -12.61 -5.37 9.51
CA THR A 85 -12.08 -6.61 10.06
C THR A 85 -12.43 -6.78 11.53
N ARG A 86 -12.19 -7.98 12.04
CA ARG A 86 -12.19 -8.26 13.47
C ARG A 86 -10.78 -8.08 14.01
N LEU A 87 -10.66 -7.43 15.15
CA LEU A 87 -9.38 -7.28 15.82
C LEU A 87 -9.15 -8.44 16.77
N ASP A 88 -7.89 -8.82 16.88
CA ASP A 88 -7.42 -9.76 17.88
C ASP A 88 -6.69 -8.98 18.99
N GLU A 89 -7.24 -9.00 20.20
CA GLU A 89 -6.65 -8.30 21.33
C GLU A 89 -5.48 -9.07 21.97
N GLN A 90 -5.32 -10.34 21.61
CA GLN A 90 -4.31 -11.24 22.17
C GLN A 90 -3.32 -11.72 21.11
N VAL A 91 -2.78 -10.78 20.31
CA VAL A 91 -1.81 -11.11 19.25
C VAL A 91 -0.50 -11.61 19.88
N VAL A 92 -0.10 -12.81 19.50
CA VAL A 92 1.26 -13.33 19.74
C VAL A 92 2.09 -13.24 18.46
N PHE A 93 3.37 -12.95 18.62
CA PHE A 93 4.28 -12.72 17.50
C PHE A 93 4.26 -13.86 16.46
N SER A 94 4.16 -15.12 16.91
CA SER A 94 4.08 -16.29 16.04
C SER A 94 2.85 -16.32 15.13
N GLN A 95 1.77 -15.61 15.47
CA GLN A 95 0.54 -15.57 14.69
C GLN A 95 0.64 -14.65 13.48
N LEU A 96 1.59 -13.71 13.47
CA LEU A 96 1.77 -12.74 12.38
C LEU A 96 2.07 -13.41 11.03
N ALA A 97 2.65 -14.61 11.04
CA ALA A 97 3.01 -15.34 9.83
C ALA A 97 1.83 -16.04 9.13
N TYR A 98 0.71 -16.29 9.85
CA TYR A 98 -0.40 -17.10 9.30
C TYR A 98 -1.80 -16.55 9.60
N LYS A 99 -1.91 -15.45 10.34
CA LYS A 99 -3.19 -14.88 10.76
C LYS A 99 -3.27 -13.40 10.38
N GLU A 100 -4.00 -13.08 9.35
CA GLU A 100 -4.14 -11.70 8.84
C GLU A 100 -4.70 -10.73 9.88
N SER A 101 -5.70 -11.16 10.68
CA SER A 101 -6.24 -10.33 11.76
C SER A 101 -5.18 -9.90 12.77
N ALA A 102 -4.12 -10.70 12.98
CA ALA A 102 -3.00 -10.34 13.83
C ALA A 102 -2.16 -9.22 13.22
N VAL A 103 -1.98 -9.22 11.89
CA VAL A 103 -1.27 -8.14 11.18
C VAL A 103 -2.02 -6.82 11.35
N TRP A 104 -3.34 -6.81 11.11
CA TRP A 104 -4.16 -5.60 11.28
C TRP A 104 -4.20 -5.10 12.72
N SER A 105 -4.25 -6.00 13.69
CA SER A 105 -4.20 -5.66 15.11
C SER A 105 -2.85 -5.06 15.51
N LEU A 106 -1.74 -5.59 14.98
CA LEU A 106 -0.40 -5.03 15.17
C LEU A 106 -0.28 -3.62 14.57
N LEU A 107 -0.75 -3.42 13.33
CA LEU A 107 -0.72 -2.13 12.66
C LEU A 107 -1.55 -1.08 13.40
N LEU A 108 -2.71 -1.49 13.96
CA LEU A 108 -3.53 -0.62 14.80
C LEU A 108 -2.82 -0.27 16.11
N ALA A 109 -2.28 -1.27 16.82
CA ALA A 109 -1.56 -1.06 18.08
C ALA A 109 -0.29 -0.20 17.89
N GLY A 110 0.39 -0.34 16.76
CA GLY A 110 1.54 0.46 16.37
C GLY A 110 1.21 1.89 15.91
N GLY A 111 -0.09 2.24 15.78
CA GLY A 111 -0.51 3.56 15.35
C GLY A 111 -0.45 3.81 13.84
N TYR A 112 -0.20 2.79 13.03
CA TYR A 112 -0.24 2.88 11.57
C TYR A 112 -1.67 2.94 11.03
N LEU A 113 -2.60 2.28 11.73
CA LEU A 113 -4.03 2.32 11.45
C LEU A 113 -4.79 2.98 12.59
N LYS A 114 -5.97 3.51 12.28
CA LYS A 114 -6.96 3.98 13.25
C LYS A 114 -8.32 3.39 12.97
N ILE A 115 -9.14 3.30 14.02
CA ILE A 115 -10.54 2.90 13.91
C ILE A 115 -11.35 4.13 13.46
N LYS A 116 -11.95 4.06 12.28
CA LYS A 116 -12.91 5.04 11.78
C LYS A 116 -14.28 4.84 12.40
N ASN A 117 -14.70 3.57 12.47
CA ASN A 117 -15.97 3.15 13.05
C ASN A 117 -15.87 1.73 13.60
N TYR A 118 -16.79 1.34 14.51
CA TYR A 118 -16.89 -0.04 14.97
C TYR A 118 -18.34 -0.43 15.25
N THR A 119 -18.63 -1.70 15.11
CA THR A 119 -19.92 -2.31 15.46
C THR A 119 -19.70 -3.51 16.38
N VAL A 120 -20.64 -3.74 17.29
CA VAL A 120 -20.63 -4.93 18.17
C VAL A 120 -21.83 -5.79 17.82
N GLU A 121 -21.56 -6.96 17.26
CA GLU A 121 -22.58 -7.93 16.87
C GLU A 121 -22.27 -9.30 17.48
N GLY A 122 -23.23 -9.84 18.25
CA GLY A 122 -23.06 -11.16 18.87
C GLY A 122 -21.85 -11.26 19.80
N GLY A 123 -21.51 -10.18 20.52
CA GLY A 123 -20.36 -10.14 21.44
C GLY A 123 -18.99 -10.04 20.74
N LYS A 124 -18.95 -9.79 19.43
CA LYS A 124 -17.71 -9.63 18.65
C LYS A 124 -17.64 -8.23 18.09
N THR A 125 -16.50 -7.58 18.30
CA THR A 125 -16.24 -6.24 17.74
C THR A 125 -15.70 -6.35 16.32
N ARG A 126 -16.34 -5.64 15.40
CA ARG A 126 -15.90 -5.45 14.02
C ARG A 126 -15.51 -3.99 13.84
N CYS A 127 -14.30 -3.73 13.37
CA CYS A 127 -13.75 -2.39 13.21
C CYS A 127 -13.59 -2.05 11.74
N GLU A 128 -13.94 -0.82 11.38
CA GLU A 128 -13.60 -0.18 10.12
C GLU A 128 -12.28 0.57 10.31
N LEU A 129 -11.22 0.10 9.65
CA LEU A 129 -9.87 0.61 9.74
C LEU A 129 -9.55 1.52 8.55
N VAL A 130 -8.72 2.54 8.80
CA VAL A 130 -8.13 3.43 7.79
C VAL A 130 -6.69 3.76 8.20
N LEU A 131 -5.87 4.27 7.28
CA LEU A 131 -4.56 4.84 7.64
C LEU A 131 -4.73 5.98 8.63
N THR A 132 -3.81 6.09 9.58
CA THR A 132 -3.91 7.06 10.66
C THR A 132 -3.88 8.49 10.14
N ASN A 133 -2.94 8.80 9.25
CA ASN A 133 -2.74 10.14 8.71
C ASN A 133 -1.84 10.12 7.46
N GLU A 134 -1.53 11.30 6.93
CA GLU A 134 -0.71 11.50 5.74
C GLU A 134 0.75 11.05 5.95
N GLU A 135 1.30 11.25 7.15
CA GLU A 135 2.65 10.80 7.50
C GLU A 135 2.81 9.28 7.34
N VAL A 136 1.82 8.51 7.83
CA VAL A 136 1.78 7.06 7.71
C VAL A 136 1.59 6.63 6.26
N ARG A 137 0.76 7.34 5.50
CA ARG A 137 0.53 7.05 4.09
C ARG A 137 1.83 7.17 3.29
N LEU A 138 2.54 8.27 3.46
CA LEU A 138 3.83 8.50 2.78
C LEU A 138 4.90 7.48 3.22
N MET A 139 4.87 7.04 4.47
CA MET A 139 5.76 5.97 4.93
C MET A 139 5.50 4.66 4.16
N PHE A 140 4.23 4.25 4.00
CA PHE A 140 3.92 3.05 3.22
C PHE A 140 4.26 3.21 1.74
N GLU A 141 4.04 4.39 1.16
CA GLU A 141 4.48 4.68 -0.21
C GLU A 141 6.01 4.53 -0.35
N GLY A 142 6.77 5.13 0.57
CA GLY A 142 8.23 5.00 0.57
C GLY A 142 8.70 3.56 0.73
N MET A 143 8.03 2.73 1.54
CA MET A 143 8.33 1.29 1.64
C MET A 143 8.10 0.58 0.30
N VAL A 144 7.00 0.87 -0.38
CA VAL A 144 6.71 0.28 -1.70
C VAL A 144 7.75 0.71 -2.72
N GLU A 145 8.12 1.99 -2.76
CA GLU A 145 9.20 2.50 -3.62
C GLU A 145 10.52 1.77 -3.33
N GLU A 146 10.86 1.56 -2.05
CA GLU A 146 12.08 0.84 -1.65
C GLU A 146 12.10 -0.60 -2.16
N TRP A 147 10.97 -1.31 -2.11
CA TRP A 147 10.89 -2.69 -2.62
C TRP A 147 11.22 -2.80 -4.11
N PHE A 148 10.93 -1.75 -4.86
CA PHE A 148 11.26 -1.67 -6.29
C PHE A 148 12.59 -0.96 -6.57
N SER A 149 13.28 -0.42 -5.55
CA SER A 149 14.50 0.39 -5.73
C SER A 149 15.65 -0.41 -6.33
N GLU A 150 15.78 -1.68 -6.01
CA GLU A 150 16.77 -2.58 -6.63
C GLU A 150 16.53 -2.76 -8.13
N PHE A 151 15.28 -2.56 -8.57
CA PHE A 151 14.82 -2.63 -9.97
C PHE A 151 14.63 -1.24 -10.59
N THR A 152 14.93 -0.15 -9.86
CA THR A 152 14.58 1.23 -10.24
C THR A 152 14.96 1.60 -11.68
N PRO A 153 16.16 1.29 -12.21
CA PRO A 153 16.47 1.63 -13.60
C PRO A 153 15.59 0.89 -14.61
N ALA A 154 15.16 -0.32 -14.27
CA ALA A 154 14.30 -1.13 -15.13
C ALA A 154 12.82 -0.74 -14.92
N TYR A 155 12.40 -0.42 -13.69
CA TYR A 155 11.02 -0.02 -13.38
C TYR A 155 10.65 1.31 -14.04
N GLY A 156 11.49 2.34 -13.96
CA GLY A 156 11.26 3.60 -14.69
C GLY A 156 11.20 3.40 -16.20
N ARG A 157 11.94 2.43 -16.76
CA ARG A 157 11.82 2.03 -18.17
C ARG A 157 10.49 1.36 -18.46
N PHE A 158 9.99 0.52 -17.54
CA PHE A 158 8.68 -0.10 -17.67
C PHE A 158 7.57 0.95 -17.70
N ILE A 159 7.55 1.89 -16.75
CA ILE A 159 6.57 2.99 -16.73
C ILE A 159 6.62 3.80 -18.03
N LYS A 160 7.82 4.09 -18.52
CA LYS A 160 7.98 4.76 -19.80
C LYS A 160 7.44 3.94 -20.98
N ALA A 161 7.73 2.65 -21.01
CA ALA A 161 7.22 1.72 -22.02
C ALA A 161 5.70 1.64 -21.98
N LEU A 162 5.12 1.53 -20.76
CA LEU A 162 3.68 1.53 -20.53
C LEU A 162 3.00 2.80 -21.11
N LEU A 163 3.53 3.96 -20.79
CA LEU A 163 2.98 5.24 -21.25
C LEU A 163 3.20 5.49 -22.76
N CYS A 164 4.07 4.72 -23.40
CA CYS A 164 4.36 4.76 -24.83
C CYS A 164 3.76 3.58 -25.62
N ASP A 165 2.95 2.72 -24.98
CA ASP A 165 2.41 1.47 -25.54
C ASP A 165 3.49 0.53 -26.15
N ASP A 166 4.68 0.51 -25.55
CA ASP A 166 5.77 -0.39 -25.96
C ASP A 166 5.65 -1.75 -25.24
N LYS A 167 4.75 -2.58 -25.74
CA LYS A 167 4.45 -3.92 -25.18
C LYS A 167 5.68 -4.82 -25.11
N LYS A 168 6.59 -4.72 -26.10
CA LYS A 168 7.80 -5.54 -26.13
C LYS A 168 8.75 -5.20 -24.99
N ALA A 169 8.98 -3.90 -24.74
CA ALA A 169 9.79 -3.46 -23.61
C ALA A 169 9.12 -3.80 -22.26
N MET A 170 7.78 -3.69 -22.17
CA MET A 170 7.01 -4.11 -20.99
C MET A 170 7.21 -5.60 -20.70
N ASN A 171 7.06 -6.48 -21.71
CA ASN A 171 7.22 -7.92 -21.54
C ASN A 171 8.64 -8.30 -21.12
N ILE A 172 9.67 -7.68 -21.70
CA ILE A 172 11.08 -7.92 -21.30
C ILE A 172 11.27 -7.56 -19.82
N TYR A 173 10.70 -6.44 -19.37
CA TYR A 173 10.78 -6.02 -17.99
C TYR A 173 10.04 -7.00 -17.07
N MET A 174 8.78 -7.35 -17.39
CA MET A 174 7.95 -8.24 -16.58
C MET A 174 8.60 -9.61 -16.40
N ASN A 175 9.10 -10.21 -17.48
CA ASN A 175 9.81 -11.48 -17.40
C ASN A 175 11.05 -11.40 -16.50
N LYS A 176 11.82 -10.32 -16.62
CA LYS A 176 13.01 -10.14 -15.77
C LYS A 176 12.63 -10.02 -14.29
N VAL A 177 11.67 -9.16 -13.96
CA VAL A 177 11.25 -8.92 -12.57
C VAL A 177 10.57 -10.16 -12.00
N ALA A 178 9.72 -10.84 -12.77
CA ALA A 178 9.09 -12.08 -12.35
C ALA A 178 10.14 -13.13 -11.95
N LEU A 179 11.12 -13.39 -12.81
CA LEU A 179 12.20 -14.35 -12.54
C LEU A 179 13.02 -13.98 -11.28
N GLU A 180 13.37 -12.72 -11.11
CA GLU A 180 14.16 -12.25 -9.99
C GLU A 180 13.34 -12.22 -8.69
N THR A 181 12.05 -11.90 -8.77
CA THR A 181 11.14 -11.84 -7.61
C THR A 181 10.75 -13.24 -7.14
N PHE A 182 10.47 -14.16 -8.04
CA PHE A 182 10.15 -15.55 -7.69
C PHE A 182 11.33 -16.25 -7.00
N SER A 183 12.56 -16.02 -7.45
CA SER A 183 13.73 -16.60 -6.79
C SER A 183 13.97 -16.04 -5.38
N PHE A 184 13.54 -14.81 -5.10
CA PHE A 184 13.69 -14.17 -3.80
C PHE A 184 12.63 -14.64 -2.77
N PHE A 185 11.42 -15.00 -3.23
CA PHE A 185 10.36 -15.51 -2.37
C PHE A 185 10.47 -17.02 -2.09
N ASP A 186 11.26 -17.74 -2.85
CA ASP A 186 11.42 -19.22 -2.78
C ASP A 186 12.29 -19.71 -1.63
N ALA A 187 12.87 -18.82 -0.83
CA ALA A 187 13.84 -19.18 0.21
C ALA A 187 13.24 -19.82 1.48
N GLY A 188 12.01 -20.36 1.46
CA GLY A 188 11.48 -20.88 2.72
C GLY A 188 10.39 -21.92 2.75
N LYS A 189 9.60 -22.13 1.72
CA LYS A 189 8.61 -23.24 1.61
C LYS A 189 8.19 -23.36 0.15
N LYS A 190 8.01 -24.59 -0.35
CA LYS A 190 7.43 -24.81 -1.68
C LYS A 190 6.10 -24.09 -1.76
N PRO A 191 5.97 -23.04 -2.57
CA PRO A 191 4.71 -22.34 -2.75
C PRO A 191 3.75 -23.24 -3.54
N SER A 192 2.46 -23.11 -3.30
CA SER A 192 1.48 -23.67 -4.23
C SER A 192 1.58 -22.88 -5.55
N GLU A 193 1.71 -23.54 -6.66
CA GLU A 193 1.90 -22.98 -8.00
C GLU A 193 0.87 -21.89 -8.38
N GLU A 194 -0.28 -21.82 -7.70
CA GLU A 194 -1.37 -20.86 -7.95
C GLU A 194 -1.24 -19.52 -7.19
N ALA A 195 -0.52 -19.44 -6.08
CA ALA A 195 -0.51 -18.26 -5.21
C ALA A 195 0.59 -17.23 -5.53
N GLU A 196 1.61 -17.59 -6.30
CA GLU A 196 2.78 -16.75 -6.58
C GLU A 196 2.52 -15.63 -7.58
N PRO A 197 1.83 -15.88 -8.73
CA PRO A 197 1.51 -14.82 -9.66
C PRO A 197 0.69 -13.68 -9.01
N GLU A 198 -0.31 -14.02 -8.20
CA GLU A 198 -1.18 -13.02 -7.54
C GLU A 198 -0.40 -12.11 -6.59
N ARG A 199 0.53 -12.65 -5.80
CA ARG A 199 1.37 -11.83 -4.91
C ARG A 199 2.23 -10.83 -5.68
N PHE A 200 2.74 -11.25 -6.81
CA PHE A 200 3.50 -10.38 -7.70
C PHE A 200 2.63 -9.26 -8.25
N TYR A 201 1.44 -9.57 -8.76
CA TYR A 201 0.53 -8.56 -9.30
C TYR A 201 0.17 -7.50 -8.28
N HIS A 202 -0.19 -7.88 -7.05
CA HIS A 202 -0.53 -6.89 -6.03
C HIS A 202 0.68 -6.05 -5.61
N GLY A 203 1.87 -6.63 -5.54
CA GLY A 203 3.10 -5.84 -5.32
C GLY A 203 3.36 -4.86 -6.46
N PHE A 204 3.16 -5.29 -7.70
CA PHE A 204 3.33 -4.48 -8.89
C PHE A 204 2.31 -3.33 -8.96
N VAL A 205 1.04 -3.60 -8.64
CA VAL A 205 0.00 -2.56 -8.58
C VAL A 205 0.29 -1.53 -7.50
N LEU A 206 0.77 -1.95 -6.32
CA LEU A 206 1.23 -1.02 -5.29
C LEU A 206 2.31 -0.08 -5.83
N GLY A 207 3.29 -0.61 -6.58
CA GLY A 207 4.32 0.21 -7.23
C GLY A 207 3.74 1.20 -8.25
N LEU A 208 2.81 0.76 -9.08
CA LEU A 208 2.13 1.65 -10.04
C LEU A 208 1.34 2.77 -9.35
N LEU A 209 0.66 2.46 -8.23
CA LEU A 209 -0.04 3.46 -7.43
C LEU A 209 0.87 4.58 -6.97
N VAL A 210 2.08 4.24 -6.57
CA VAL A 210 3.07 5.21 -6.10
C VAL A 210 3.63 6.03 -7.25
N GLU A 211 4.13 5.37 -8.29
CA GLU A 211 4.82 6.02 -9.41
C GLU A 211 3.89 6.89 -10.27
N LEU A 212 2.65 6.44 -10.51
CA LEU A 212 1.69 7.15 -11.35
C LEU A 212 0.71 8.02 -10.56
N ARG A 213 0.90 8.14 -9.26
CA ARG A 213 0.08 8.97 -8.39
C ARG A 213 0.08 10.44 -8.84
N GLY A 214 -1.10 11.05 -8.83
CA GLY A 214 -1.29 12.43 -9.30
C GLY A 214 -1.42 12.58 -10.82
N ARG A 215 -1.20 11.50 -11.58
CA ARG A 215 -1.46 11.44 -13.02
C ARG A 215 -2.60 10.49 -13.35
N TYR A 216 -2.67 9.33 -12.68
CA TYR A 216 -3.68 8.29 -12.86
C TYR A 216 -4.34 7.87 -11.54
N ALA A 217 -5.62 7.54 -11.61
CA ALA A 217 -6.26 6.69 -10.60
C ALA A 217 -6.01 5.24 -11.01
N VAL A 218 -5.37 4.45 -10.13
CA VAL A 218 -5.02 3.05 -10.39
C VAL A 218 -5.97 2.16 -9.64
N THR A 219 -6.58 1.20 -10.34
CA THR A 219 -7.43 0.17 -9.73
C THR A 219 -7.00 -1.21 -10.18
N SER A 220 -7.06 -2.19 -9.28
CA SER A 220 -6.67 -3.57 -9.57
C SER A 220 -7.80 -4.55 -9.34
N ASN A 221 -7.74 -5.65 -10.07
CA ASN A 221 -8.50 -6.89 -9.86
C ASN A 221 -10.01 -6.67 -9.63
N ARG A 222 -10.66 -5.89 -10.50
CA ARG A 222 -12.11 -5.62 -10.43
C ARG A 222 -12.86 -6.20 -11.61
N GLU A 223 -14.05 -6.71 -11.31
CA GLU A 223 -15.04 -7.03 -12.35
C GLU A 223 -15.67 -5.72 -12.83
N SER A 224 -15.60 -5.46 -14.12
CA SER A 224 -16.44 -4.48 -14.79
C SER A 224 -17.55 -5.24 -15.54
N GLY A 225 -18.64 -4.58 -15.89
CA GLY A 225 -19.78 -5.22 -16.57
C GLY A 225 -19.46 -5.93 -17.89
N TYR A 226 -18.22 -5.87 -18.37
CA TYR A 226 -17.73 -6.48 -19.62
C TYR A 226 -16.60 -7.50 -19.40
N GLY A 227 -16.19 -7.79 -18.17
CA GLY A 227 -15.14 -8.74 -17.86
C GLY A 227 -14.28 -8.32 -16.67
N ARG A 228 -13.26 -9.15 -16.37
CA ARG A 228 -12.27 -8.92 -15.32
C ARG A 228 -11.01 -8.35 -15.97
N TYR A 229 -10.40 -7.36 -15.35
CA TYR A 229 -9.08 -6.82 -15.72
C TYR A 229 -8.16 -6.86 -14.50
N ASP A 230 -6.85 -6.97 -14.76
CA ASP A 230 -5.88 -7.03 -13.67
C ASP A 230 -5.57 -5.63 -13.13
N VAL A 231 -5.31 -4.67 -14.01
CA VAL A 231 -5.03 -3.27 -13.63
C VAL A 231 -5.71 -2.32 -14.61
N MET A 232 -6.34 -1.28 -14.07
CA MET A 232 -6.86 -0.16 -14.85
C MET A 232 -6.27 1.15 -14.34
N LEU A 233 -5.83 1.98 -15.28
CA LEU A 233 -5.27 3.31 -15.06
C LEU A 233 -6.20 4.32 -15.71
N GLU A 234 -6.93 5.08 -14.90
CA GLU A 234 -7.83 6.14 -15.36
C GLU A 234 -7.14 7.50 -15.21
N PRO A 235 -6.97 8.30 -16.28
CA PRO A 235 -6.29 9.57 -16.16
C PRO A 235 -7.07 10.55 -15.28
N LEU A 236 -6.38 11.21 -14.35
CA LEU A 236 -6.96 12.26 -13.51
C LEU A 236 -7.19 13.57 -14.28
N LYS A 237 -6.55 13.72 -15.43
CA LYS A 237 -6.70 14.86 -16.35
C LYS A 237 -6.98 14.33 -17.75
N GLY A 238 -7.93 14.94 -18.46
CA GLY A 238 -8.44 14.47 -19.75
C GLY A 238 -7.47 14.57 -20.95
N THR A 239 -6.17 14.62 -20.72
CA THR A 239 -5.13 14.69 -21.77
C THR A 239 -4.39 13.38 -21.99
N ASP A 240 -4.54 12.43 -21.07
CA ASP A 240 -3.87 11.14 -21.12
C ASP A 240 -4.88 10.05 -21.50
N ASP A 241 -4.41 8.98 -22.11
CA ASP A 241 -5.23 7.82 -22.43
C ASP A 241 -5.45 6.94 -21.19
N ALA A 242 -6.63 6.34 -21.08
CA ALA A 242 -6.88 5.29 -20.10
C ALA A 242 -6.18 4.00 -20.55
N ILE A 243 -5.59 3.26 -19.58
CA ILE A 243 -4.83 2.05 -19.87
C ILE A 243 -5.43 0.89 -19.08
N ILE A 244 -5.67 -0.23 -19.77
CA ILE A 244 -6.04 -1.49 -19.15
C ILE A 244 -4.89 -2.46 -19.36
N LEU A 245 -4.42 -3.08 -18.27
CA LEU A 245 -3.41 -4.11 -18.28
C LEU A 245 -4.05 -5.45 -17.94
N GLU A 246 -3.77 -6.43 -18.73
CA GLU A 246 -4.08 -7.83 -18.49
C GLU A 246 -2.79 -8.62 -18.62
N PHE A 247 -2.48 -9.43 -17.63
CA PHE A 247 -1.26 -10.23 -17.60
C PHE A 247 -1.62 -11.69 -17.82
N LYS A 248 -0.88 -12.33 -18.71
CA LYS A 248 -1.00 -13.78 -18.96
C LYS A 248 0.34 -14.44 -18.72
N VAL A 249 0.28 -15.60 -18.07
CA VAL A 249 1.43 -16.49 -17.96
C VAL A 249 1.33 -17.46 -19.13
N HIS A 250 2.38 -17.51 -19.95
CA HIS A 250 2.46 -18.45 -21.07
C HIS A 250 2.59 -19.87 -20.53
N ASP A 251 1.66 -20.74 -20.90
CA ASP A 251 1.74 -22.18 -20.63
C ASP A 251 2.28 -22.90 -21.89
N PRO A 252 3.55 -23.37 -21.87
CA PRO A 252 4.15 -24.04 -23.03
C PRO A 252 3.49 -25.36 -23.39
N GLU A 253 2.68 -25.95 -22.50
CA GLU A 253 1.98 -27.24 -22.77
C GLU A 253 0.64 -27.03 -23.48
N GLU A 254 -0.02 -25.86 -23.26
CA GLU A 254 -1.33 -25.55 -23.83
C GLU A 254 -1.28 -24.50 -24.95
N GLU A 255 -0.24 -23.67 -24.99
CA GLU A 255 -0.14 -22.51 -25.89
C GLU A 255 1.12 -22.58 -26.76
N SER A 256 0.96 -22.39 -28.07
CA SER A 256 2.10 -22.43 -29.00
C SER A 256 2.88 -21.14 -29.05
N THR A 257 2.23 -20.01 -28.78
CA THR A 257 2.84 -18.66 -28.74
C THR A 257 2.22 -17.80 -27.64
N LEU A 258 2.87 -16.67 -27.30
CA LEU A 258 2.30 -15.65 -26.40
C LEU A 258 1.10 -14.90 -27.01
N GLU A 259 0.79 -15.12 -28.26
CA GLU A 259 -0.32 -14.49 -28.99
C GLU A 259 -1.55 -15.40 -29.07
N ASP A 260 -1.43 -16.70 -28.71
CA ASP A 260 -2.51 -17.66 -28.63
C ASP A 260 -3.30 -17.48 -27.32
#